data_7dee3a421dc418dd2e66e9c1484aa6bd
#
_entry.id   7dee3a421dc418dd2e66e9c1484aa6bd
#
_cell.length_a   1.000
_cell.length_b   1.000
_cell.length_c   1.000
_cell.angle_alpha   90.00
_cell.angle_beta   90.00
_cell.angle_gamma   90.00
#
_symmetry.space_group_name_H-M   'P 1'
#
loop_
_entity.id
_entity.type
_entity.pdbx_description
1 polymer ?
#
loop_
_entity_poly.entity_id
_entity_poly.type
_entity_poly.pdbx_seq_one_letter_code
_entity_poly.pdbx_strand_id
1 'polypeptide(L)'
;MQKIGAFSKTVVFFSLCLSLLLYSVPASADKIKVVATIAPLADFARQVGGNKVEVTLLLPPGASPHIFEPTPKVVREISQARLFLKIGSGLEFWADRMLHSAPANILIVDSSSGVDLIKGVSHDHDHDHLKNDEQTNPDPHIWLDPLICTQIITKIEAALSRTDPSNALYYKKNAAAYQEKLRELDKEISGRTKLFRTREYVTFHSAWNYFSRRYGLKVAAVIEESPGKEPAPRHVKKIIEILEGLNTRVVFAEPQFSPKIAETIAREAGAKVFFLDPEGGQKGRATYIEMMRYNLAIMEKALR
;
A
#
# COMPACT_ATOMS: atom_id res chain seq x y z
N MET A 1 -73.68 -42.34 33.39
CA MET A 1 -73.44 -41.97 32.01
C MET A 1 -72.38 -40.88 31.97
N GLN A 2 -71.25 -41.30 31.64
CA GLN A 2 -70.08 -40.77 30.87
C GLN A 2 -69.67 -39.30 31.07
N LYS A 3 -68.59 -39.12 31.79
CA LYS A 3 -67.72 -37.93 31.69
C LYS A 3 -66.55 -38.32 30.78
N ILE A 4 -66.42 -37.72 29.55
CA ILE A 4 -65.26 -37.76 28.69
C ILE A 4 -65.06 -36.34 28.22
N GLY A 5 -63.83 -35.80 28.35
CA GLY A 5 -63.35 -34.70 27.54
C GLY A 5 -62.76 -33.49 28.23
N ALA A 6 -61.61 -33.62 28.90
CA ALA A 6 -60.84 -32.45 29.35
C ALA A 6 -59.27 -32.67 29.26
N PHE A 7 -58.79 -33.46 28.30
CA PHE A 7 -57.33 -33.77 28.25
C PHE A 7 -56.63 -33.36 26.96
N SER A 8 -57.30 -32.66 26.05
CA SER A 8 -56.71 -32.39 24.73
C SER A 8 -56.27 -30.98 24.41
N LYS A 9 -56.52 -30.00 25.29
CA LYS A 9 -56.18 -28.59 24.96
C LYS A 9 -54.90 -28.08 25.57
N THR A 10 -54.31 -28.73 26.54
CA THR A 10 -53.10 -28.23 27.27
C THR A 10 -51.79 -28.72 26.61
N VAL A 11 -51.78 -29.80 25.84
CA VAL A 11 -50.55 -30.31 25.21
C VAL A 11 -50.17 -29.56 23.93
N VAL A 12 -51.19 -29.00 23.21
CA VAL A 12 -50.91 -28.28 21.94
C VAL A 12 -50.29 -26.90 22.18
N PHE A 13 -50.55 -26.26 23.36
CA PHE A 13 -49.98 -24.93 23.63
C PHE A 13 -48.52 -24.96 24.07
N PHE A 14 -48.03 -26.06 24.61
CA PHE A 14 -46.61 -26.21 25.03
C PHE A 14 -45.69 -26.55 23.88
N SER A 15 -46.18 -27.18 22.80
CA SER A 15 -45.41 -27.51 21.62
C SER A 15 -45.18 -26.31 20.67
N LEU A 16 -46.06 -25.30 20.70
CA LEU A 16 -45.95 -24.11 19.86
C LEU A 16 -44.99 -23.06 20.42
N CYS A 17 -44.75 -23.03 21.75
CA CYS A 17 -43.78 -22.12 22.38
C CYS A 17 -42.32 -22.61 22.28
N LEU A 18 -42.08 -23.89 22.05
CA LEU A 18 -40.73 -24.47 21.96
C LEU A 18 -40.13 -24.33 20.56
N SER A 19 -40.94 -24.11 19.51
CA SER A 19 -40.47 -23.93 18.13
C SER A 19 -40.10 -22.49 17.79
N LEU A 20 -40.32 -21.51 18.64
CA LEU A 20 -39.99 -20.09 18.44
C LEU A 20 -38.59 -19.71 18.98
N LEU A 21 -37.87 -20.62 19.61
CA LEU A 21 -36.59 -20.36 20.27
C LEU A 21 -35.33 -20.68 19.40
N LEU A 22 -35.46 -21.05 18.12
CA LEU A 22 -34.34 -21.50 17.30
C LEU A 22 -34.07 -20.69 16.02
N TYR A 23 -34.76 -19.59 15.79
CA TYR A 23 -34.37 -18.64 14.77
C TYR A 23 -33.63 -17.47 15.39
N SER A 24 -32.48 -17.72 16.02
CA SER A 24 -31.46 -16.71 16.15
C SER A 24 -30.93 -16.42 14.74
N VAL A 25 -31.56 -15.49 14.04
CA VAL A 25 -30.95 -14.86 12.88
C VAL A 25 -29.63 -14.30 13.39
N PRO A 26 -28.46 -14.77 12.91
CA PRO A 26 -27.21 -14.15 13.33
C PRO A 26 -27.29 -12.69 12.92
N ALA A 27 -27.36 -11.79 13.91
CA ALA A 27 -27.19 -10.37 13.65
C ALA A 27 -25.91 -10.25 12.85
N SER A 28 -26.01 -9.81 11.60
CA SER A 28 -24.83 -9.51 10.81
C SER A 28 -24.07 -8.46 11.61
N ALA A 29 -23.00 -8.89 12.28
CA ALA A 29 -22.15 -7.96 13.01
C ALA A 29 -21.70 -6.91 12.00
N ASP A 30 -21.88 -5.63 12.34
CA ASP A 30 -21.45 -4.53 11.49
C ASP A 30 -19.98 -4.70 11.14
N LYS A 31 -19.66 -4.55 9.84
CA LYS A 31 -18.28 -4.64 9.37
C LYS A 31 -17.43 -3.54 10.00
N ILE A 32 -16.19 -3.87 10.33
CA ILE A 32 -15.23 -2.84 10.78
C ILE A 32 -14.96 -1.90 9.62
N LYS A 33 -15.23 -0.62 9.79
CA LYS A 33 -14.88 0.42 8.84
C LYS A 33 -13.38 0.71 8.91
N VAL A 34 -12.68 0.38 7.85
CA VAL A 34 -11.24 0.58 7.70
C VAL A 34 -11.00 1.62 6.62
N VAL A 35 -10.17 2.60 6.92
CA VAL A 35 -9.71 3.60 5.97
C VAL A 35 -8.22 3.35 5.70
N ALA A 36 -7.83 3.27 4.44
CA ALA A 36 -6.45 3.09 4.01
C ALA A 36 -6.02 4.23 3.09
N THR A 37 -4.82 4.74 3.28
CA THR A 37 -4.30 5.87 2.51
C THR A 37 -4.00 5.50 1.07
N ILE A 38 -3.36 4.37 0.82
CA ILE A 38 -2.92 3.89 -0.50
C ILE A 38 -3.50 2.51 -0.84
N ALA A 39 -3.52 2.17 -2.14
CA ALA A 39 -4.13 0.92 -2.63
C ALA A 39 -3.47 -0.35 -2.06
N PRO A 40 -2.14 -0.46 -1.89
CA PRO A 40 -1.53 -1.60 -1.21
C PRO A 40 -2.09 -1.86 0.20
N LEU A 41 -2.23 -0.82 1.04
CA LEU A 41 -2.78 -0.95 2.39
C LEU A 41 -4.26 -1.35 2.36
N ALA A 42 -5.03 -0.83 1.41
CA ALA A 42 -6.43 -1.21 1.23
C ALA A 42 -6.56 -2.69 0.83
N ASP A 43 -5.69 -3.20 -0.03
CA ASP A 43 -5.65 -4.62 -0.38
C ASP A 43 -5.29 -5.47 0.84
N PHE A 44 -4.25 -5.10 1.58
CA PHE A 44 -3.84 -5.81 2.79
C PHE A 44 -4.97 -5.91 3.82
N ALA A 45 -5.69 -4.81 4.04
CA ALA A 45 -6.85 -4.81 4.94
C ALA A 45 -7.95 -5.78 4.47
N ARG A 46 -8.22 -5.83 3.15
CA ARG A 46 -9.20 -6.78 2.57
C ARG A 46 -8.73 -8.22 2.68
N GLN A 47 -7.45 -8.49 2.44
CA GLN A 47 -6.90 -9.84 2.53
C GLN A 47 -6.95 -10.40 3.96
N VAL A 48 -6.66 -9.57 4.96
CA VAL A 48 -6.70 -9.98 6.37
C VAL A 48 -8.13 -9.98 6.92
N GLY A 49 -8.88 -8.90 6.67
CA GLY A 49 -10.21 -8.68 7.22
C GLY A 49 -11.32 -9.50 6.54
N GLY A 50 -11.13 -9.86 5.26
CA GLY A 50 -12.11 -10.59 4.48
C GLY A 50 -13.48 -9.93 4.47
N ASN A 51 -14.53 -10.70 4.76
CA ASN A 51 -15.91 -10.22 4.81
C ASN A 51 -16.29 -9.47 6.11
N LYS A 52 -15.35 -9.35 7.05
CA LYS A 52 -15.55 -8.67 8.35
C LYS A 52 -15.21 -7.19 8.32
N VAL A 53 -14.65 -6.70 7.22
CA VAL A 53 -14.23 -5.30 7.05
C VAL A 53 -14.94 -4.65 5.88
N GLU A 54 -15.11 -3.34 5.98
CA GLU A 54 -15.47 -2.44 4.88
C GLU A 54 -14.30 -1.48 4.69
N VAL A 55 -13.61 -1.55 3.54
CA VAL A 55 -12.36 -0.83 3.32
C VAL A 55 -12.55 0.30 2.32
N THR A 56 -12.34 1.52 2.78
CA THR A 56 -12.30 2.75 1.96
C THR A 56 -10.87 3.11 1.64
N LEU A 57 -10.56 3.26 0.35
CA LEU A 57 -9.30 3.81 -0.14
C LEU A 57 -9.43 5.33 -0.28
N LEU A 58 -8.51 6.08 0.31
CA LEU A 58 -8.52 7.55 0.26
C LEU A 58 -7.90 8.10 -1.01
N LEU A 59 -6.74 7.60 -1.38
CA LEU A 59 -6.03 8.04 -2.59
C LEU A 59 -6.69 7.46 -3.84
N PRO A 60 -7.21 8.28 -4.76
CA PRO A 60 -7.74 7.77 -6.02
C PRO A 60 -6.66 7.04 -6.84
N PRO A 61 -7.00 5.96 -7.56
CA PRO A 61 -6.05 5.30 -8.45
C PRO A 61 -5.42 6.27 -9.45
N GLY A 62 -4.09 6.24 -9.56
CA GLY A 62 -3.32 7.14 -10.43
C GLY A 62 -2.95 8.49 -9.80
N ALA A 63 -3.37 8.77 -8.57
CA ALA A 63 -2.89 9.93 -7.83
C ALA A 63 -1.58 9.61 -7.10
N SER A 64 -0.78 10.64 -6.82
CA SER A 64 0.43 10.53 -6.01
C SER A 64 0.15 10.85 -4.54
N PRO A 65 0.54 10.00 -3.57
CA PRO A 65 0.35 10.29 -2.16
C PRO A 65 1.16 11.50 -1.66
N HIS A 66 2.23 11.86 -2.36
CA HIS A 66 3.12 12.97 -1.99
C HIS A 66 2.52 14.35 -2.22
N ILE A 67 1.61 14.48 -3.18
CA ILE A 67 1.01 15.77 -3.57
C ILE A 67 -0.52 15.73 -3.48
N PHE A 68 -1.07 14.74 -2.79
CA PHE A 68 -2.51 14.60 -2.64
C PHE A 68 -3.10 15.69 -1.76
N GLU A 69 -4.12 16.36 -2.27
CA GLU A 69 -4.93 17.33 -1.53
C GLU A 69 -6.26 16.70 -1.12
N PRO A 70 -6.49 16.47 0.18
CA PRO A 70 -7.69 15.82 0.65
C PRO A 70 -8.93 16.70 0.49
N THR A 71 -10.02 16.06 0.07
CA THR A 71 -11.34 16.69 -0.04
C THR A 71 -12.14 16.57 1.26
N PRO A 72 -13.23 17.35 1.46
CA PRO A 72 -14.14 17.16 2.60
C PRO A 72 -14.73 15.75 2.72
N LYS A 73 -14.80 14.99 1.61
CA LYS A 73 -15.19 13.58 1.62
C LYS A 73 -14.20 12.74 2.41
N VAL A 74 -12.91 12.95 2.21
CA VAL A 74 -11.83 12.23 2.95
C VAL A 74 -11.97 12.42 4.45
N VAL A 75 -12.25 13.64 4.91
CA VAL A 75 -12.48 13.93 6.33
C VAL A 75 -13.68 13.14 6.87
N ARG A 76 -14.78 13.07 6.12
CA ARG A 76 -15.96 12.29 6.51
C ARG A 76 -15.67 10.80 6.61
N GLU A 77 -14.91 10.23 5.66
CA GLU A 77 -14.54 8.81 5.69
C GLU A 77 -13.70 8.50 6.95
N ILE A 78 -12.72 9.36 7.26
CA ILE A 78 -11.88 9.21 8.47
C ILE A 78 -12.74 9.31 9.74
N SER A 79 -13.71 10.24 9.80
CA SER A 79 -14.55 10.43 10.98
C SER A 79 -15.46 9.24 11.30
N GLN A 80 -15.68 8.34 10.35
CA GLN A 80 -16.49 7.13 10.52
C GLN A 80 -15.66 5.87 10.73
N ALA A 81 -14.34 5.97 10.58
CA ALA A 81 -13.44 4.83 10.63
C ALA A 81 -13.22 4.32 12.07
N ARG A 82 -13.05 3.02 12.19
CA ARG A 82 -12.58 2.36 13.42
C ARG A 82 -11.08 2.06 13.34
N LEU A 83 -10.56 1.93 12.13
CA LEU A 83 -9.16 1.65 11.85
C LEU A 83 -8.67 2.54 10.70
N PHE A 84 -7.55 3.21 10.91
CA PHE A 84 -6.87 4.04 9.92
C PHE A 84 -5.50 3.44 9.62
N LEU A 85 -5.24 3.11 8.36
CA LEU A 85 -3.98 2.54 7.90
C LEU A 85 -3.20 3.58 7.10
N LYS A 86 -1.99 3.89 7.54
CA LYS A 86 -1.04 4.75 6.82
C LYS A 86 0.31 4.06 6.66
N ILE A 87 1.08 4.49 5.67
CA ILE A 87 2.48 4.10 5.54
C ILE A 87 3.29 4.72 6.66
N GLY A 88 3.11 6.00 6.89
CA GLY A 88 3.95 6.77 7.81
C GLY A 88 5.23 7.29 7.16
N SER A 89 6.27 7.55 7.95
CA SER A 89 7.57 8.05 7.45
C SER A 89 7.45 9.31 6.58
N GLY A 90 6.43 10.16 6.84
CA GLY A 90 6.21 11.42 6.14
C GLY A 90 5.48 11.32 4.79
N LEU A 91 5.09 10.13 4.32
CA LEU A 91 4.39 9.97 3.03
C LEU A 91 3.08 10.76 3.01
N GLU A 92 2.25 10.55 4.02
CA GLU A 92 0.92 11.15 4.11
C GLU A 92 0.91 12.35 5.08
N PHE A 93 1.78 13.35 4.84
CA PHE A 93 1.84 14.57 5.66
C PHE A 93 0.47 15.28 5.80
N TRP A 94 -0.40 15.10 4.81
CA TRP A 94 -1.76 15.62 4.80
C TRP A 94 -2.69 14.89 5.78
N ALA A 95 -2.45 13.60 6.04
CA ALA A 95 -3.31 12.76 6.89
C ALA A 95 -3.21 13.13 8.36
N ASP A 96 -2.03 13.49 8.86
CA ASP A 96 -1.81 13.79 10.27
C ASP A 96 -2.68 14.98 10.74
N ARG A 97 -2.84 16.01 9.90
CA ARG A 97 -3.75 17.13 10.19
C ARG A 97 -5.21 16.72 10.30
N MET A 98 -5.64 15.71 9.53
CA MET A 98 -7.02 15.22 9.54
C MET A 98 -7.29 14.33 10.73
N LEU A 99 -6.30 13.58 11.18
CA LEU A 99 -6.41 12.72 12.35
C LEU A 99 -6.68 13.49 13.65
N HIS A 100 -6.36 14.80 13.71
CA HIS A 100 -6.78 15.65 14.82
C HIS A 100 -8.31 15.76 14.97
N SER A 101 -9.05 15.60 13.89
CA SER A 101 -10.53 15.61 13.87
C SER A 101 -11.15 14.21 13.86
N ALA A 102 -10.33 13.17 13.97
CA ALA A 102 -10.78 11.79 13.99
C ALA A 102 -11.43 11.43 15.34
N PRO A 103 -12.30 10.39 15.40
CA PRO A 103 -12.84 9.90 16.65
C PRO A 103 -11.73 9.50 17.62
N ALA A 104 -11.92 9.81 18.92
CA ALA A 104 -10.93 9.49 19.96
C ALA A 104 -10.59 7.99 20.08
N ASN A 105 -11.46 7.13 19.56
CA ASN A 105 -11.31 5.67 19.59
C ASN A 105 -10.86 5.05 18.25
N ILE A 106 -10.45 5.87 17.28
CA ILE A 106 -9.86 5.35 16.04
C ILE A 106 -8.51 4.71 16.35
N LEU A 107 -8.29 3.51 15.83
CA LEU A 107 -6.99 2.85 15.94
C LEU A 107 -6.15 3.18 14.69
N ILE A 108 -4.99 3.78 14.90
CA ILE A 108 -4.07 4.15 13.82
C ILE A 108 -2.98 3.09 13.71
N VAL A 109 -2.78 2.55 12.51
CA VAL A 109 -1.66 1.68 12.16
C VAL A 109 -0.67 2.48 11.30
N ASP A 110 0.48 2.79 11.88
CA ASP A 110 1.64 3.31 11.17
C ASP A 110 2.49 2.13 10.69
N SER A 111 2.52 1.94 9.36
CA SER A 111 3.18 0.78 8.75
C SER A 111 4.69 0.85 8.85
N SER A 112 5.27 2.06 8.91
CA SER A 112 6.73 2.28 9.00
C SER A 112 7.30 2.03 10.39
N SER A 113 6.47 2.04 11.43
CA SER A 113 6.91 1.85 12.82
C SER A 113 7.68 0.52 12.99
N GLY A 114 8.93 0.58 13.49
CA GLY A 114 9.78 -0.62 13.71
C GLY A 114 10.31 -1.28 12.42
N VAL A 115 10.19 -0.64 11.27
CA VAL A 115 10.85 -1.05 10.02
C VAL A 115 12.23 -0.42 9.95
N ASP A 116 13.23 -1.16 9.44
CA ASP A 116 14.55 -0.63 9.11
C ASP A 116 14.45 0.26 7.85
N LEU A 117 14.32 1.57 8.09
CA LEU A 117 14.08 2.53 7.03
C LEU A 117 15.37 2.91 6.29
N ILE A 118 15.28 2.98 4.97
CA ILE A 118 16.34 3.58 4.14
C ILE A 118 16.38 5.08 4.44
N LYS A 119 17.57 5.61 4.72
CA LYS A 119 17.75 7.06 4.90
C LYS A 119 17.37 7.79 3.61
N GLY A 120 16.65 8.87 3.73
CA GLY A 120 16.36 9.75 2.59
C GLY A 120 17.66 10.29 2.00
N VAL A 121 17.66 10.53 0.70
CA VAL A 121 18.82 11.13 0.03
C VAL A 121 18.78 12.64 0.31
N SER A 122 19.76 13.15 1.08
CA SER A 122 20.00 14.59 1.11
C SER A 122 20.69 14.96 -0.20
N HIS A 123 20.02 15.75 -1.03
CA HIS A 123 20.68 16.34 -2.19
C HIS A 123 21.44 17.58 -1.73
N ASP A 124 22.77 17.49 -1.76
CA ASP A 124 23.66 18.63 -1.56
C ASP A 124 23.29 19.73 -2.56
N HIS A 125 22.54 20.71 -2.09
CA HIS A 125 22.55 22.00 -2.73
C HIS A 125 23.83 22.70 -2.27
N ASP A 126 24.78 22.91 -3.20
CA ASP A 126 25.91 23.81 -3.07
C ASP A 126 25.42 25.23 -2.68
N HIS A 127 25.12 25.43 -1.42
CA HIS A 127 25.06 26.72 -0.77
C HIS A 127 25.69 26.58 0.60
N ASP A 128 26.93 27.06 0.64
CA ASP A 128 27.67 27.47 1.82
C ASP A 128 26.76 28.27 2.76
N HIS A 129 26.25 27.64 3.84
CA HIS A 129 25.86 28.26 5.09
C HIS A 129 25.24 27.26 6.07
N LEU A 130 26.00 27.02 7.16
CA LEU A 130 25.54 26.55 8.47
C LEU A 130 24.97 25.10 8.52
N LYS A 131 25.80 24.20 9.02
CA LYS A 131 25.47 22.88 9.54
C LYS A 131 24.33 22.99 10.57
N ASN A 132 23.11 22.82 10.11
CA ASN A 132 22.03 22.27 10.91
C ASN A 132 21.76 20.89 10.37
N ASP A 133 21.69 19.88 11.24
CA ASP A 133 21.28 18.52 10.93
C ASP A 133 19.93 18.57 10.18
N GLU A 134 19.95 18.67 8.84
CA GLU A 134 18.76 18.47 8.04
C GLU A 134 18.37 17.00 8.23
N GLN A 135 17.35 16.80 9.05
CA GLN A 135 16.68 15.51 9.18
C GLN A 135 16.12 15.15 7.80
N THR A 136 16.91 14.41 7.03
CA THR A 136 16.42 13.81 5.80
C THR A 136 15.33 12.82 6.18
N ASN A 137 14.09 13.10 5.77
CA ASN A 137 12.99 12.18 6.01
C ASN A 137 13.35 10.81 5.42
N PRO A 138 13.16 9.73 6.16
CA PRO A 138 13.40 8.38 5.62
C PRO A 138 12.55 8.14 4.37
N ASP A 139 13.03 7.26 3.49
CA ASP A 139 12.29 6.79 2.32
C ASP A 139 11.02 6.06 2.76
N PRO A 140 9.81 6.52 2.38
CA PRO A 140 8.56 5.94 2.84
C PRO A 140 8.10 4.71 2.03
N HIS A 141 8.73 4.39 0.89
CA HIS A 141 8.22 3.41 -0.09
C HIS A 141 8.44 1.94 0.33
N ILE A 142 8.22 1.66 1.62
CA ILE A 142 8.47 0.36 2.26
C ILE A 142 7.63 -0.78 1.67
N TRP A 143 6.46 -0.47 1.09
CA TRP A 143 5.58 -1.49 0.50
C TRP A 143 6.14 -2.12 -0.79
N LEU A 144 7.17 -1.56 -1.39
CA LEU A 144 7.82 -2.15 -2.57
C LEU A 144 8.80 -3.29 -2.23
N ASP A 145 8.95 -3.64 -0.94
CA ASP A 145 9.59 -4.88 -0.48
C ASP A 145 8.53 -5.84 0.07
N PRO A 146 8.26 -6.99 -0.61
CA PRO A 146 7.25 -7.95 -0.17
C PRO A 146 7.49 -8.53 1.23
N LEU A 147 8.74 -8.61 1.70
CA LEU A 147 9.01 -9.12 3.05
C LEU A 147 8.74 -8.07 4.13
N ILE A 148 8.94 -6.79 3.86
CA ILE A 148 8.49 -5.72 4.76
C ILE A 148 6.95 -5.75 4.83
N CYS A 149 6.27 -6.03 3.72
CA CYS A 149 4.81 -6.17 3.72
C CYS A 149 4.32 -7.28 4.66
N THR A 150 5.09 -8.34 4.91
CA THR A 150 4.70 -9.36 5.92
C THR A 150 4.61 -8.78 7.33
N GLN A 151 5.45 -7.78 7.67
CA GLN A 151 5.39 -7.07 8.95
C GLN A 151 4.15 -6.14 9.00
N ILE A 152 3.83 -5.47 7.87
CA ILE A 152 2.62 -4.64 7.76
C ILE A 152 1.36 -5.49 7.96
N ILE A 153 1.30 -6.68 7.35
CA ILE A 153 0.21 -7.64 7.54
C ILE A 153 0.04 -8.03 9.01
N THR A 154 1.14 -8.27 9.74
CA THR A 154 1.09 -8.57 11.18
C THR A 154 0.47 -7.41 11.98
N LYS A 155 0.82 -6.16 11.66
CA LYS A 155 0.27 -4.97 12.33
C LYS A 155 -1.23 -4.81 12.06
N ILE A 156 -1.65 -5.02 10.82
CA ILE A 156 -3.07 -4.96 10.42
C ILE A 156 -3.86 -6.07 11.13
N GLU A 157 -3.32 -7.30 11.19
CA GLU A 157 -3.94 -8.41 11.92
C GLU A 157 -4.13 -8.08 13.39
N ALA A 158 -3.08 -7.60 14.07
CA ALA A 158 -3.14 -7.23 15.48
C ALA A 158 -4.16 -6.11 15.74
N ALA A 159 -4.25 -5.12 14.85
CA ALA A 159 -5.21 -4.02 14.95
C ALA A 159 -6.65 -4.52 14.76
N LEU A 160 -6.91 -5.38 13.78
CA LEU A 160 -8.23 -5.97 13.57
C LEU A 160 -8.64 -6.87 14.73
N SER A 161 -7.73 -7.72 15.22
CA SER A 161 -7.96 -8.59 16.39
C SER A 161 -8.24 -7.80 17.67
N ARG A 162 -7.61 -6.64 17.86
CA ARG A 162 -7.89 -5.73 18.97
C ARG A 162 -9.26 -5.06 18.85
N THR A 163 -9.66 -4.71 17.60
CA THR A 163 -10.94 -4.04 17.34
C THR A 163 -12.12 -5.01 17.42
N ASP A 164 -11.92 -6.26 17.03
CA ASP A 164 -12.92 -7.33 17.02
C ASP A 164 -12.30 -8.64 17.51
N PRO A 165 -12.16 -8.81 18.83
CA PRO A 165 -11.56 -9.99 19.44
C PRO A 165 -12.27 -11.31 19.12
N SER A 166 -13.57 -11.26 18.86
CA SER A 166 -14.36 -12.45 18.52
C SER A 166 -13.96 -13.11 17.20
N ASN A 167 -13.38 -12.36 16.28
CA ASN A 167 -12.89 -12.83 14.99
C ASN A 167 -11.35 -12.89 14.91
N ALA A 168 -10.62 -12.78 16.03
CA ALA A 168 -9.14 -12.76 16.03
C ALA A 168 -8.51 -13.97 15.34
N LEU A 169 -9.03 -15.18 15.56
CA LEU A 169 -8.54 -16.40 14.89
C LEU A 169 -8.75 -16.35 13.37
N TYR A 170 -9.83 -15.75 12.92
CA TYR A 170 -10.11 -15.56 11.49
C TYR A 170 -9.07 -14.63 10.86
N TYR A 171 -8.80 -13.48 11.48
CA TYR A 171 -7.78 -12.53 11.00
C TYR A 171 -6.38 -13.14 11.00
N LYS A 172 -6.01 -13.86 12.07
CA LYS A 172 -4.72 -14.57 12.18
C LYS A 172 -4.52 -15.59 11.07
N LYS A 173 -5.55 -16.39 10.76
CA LYS A 173 -5.52 -17.37 9.67
C LYS A 173 -5.32 -16.70 8.31
N ASN A 174 -6.08 -15.64 8.03
CA ASN A 174 -5.99 -14.89 6.78
C ASN A 174 -4.62 -14.21 6.63
N ALA A 175 -4.13 -13.58 7.70
CA ALA A 175 -2.80 -12.95 7.72
C ALA A 175 -1.70 -13.95 7.40
N ALA A 176 -1.68 -15.12 8.07
CA ALA A 176 -0.70 -16.16 7.81
C ALA A 176 -0.75 -16.67 6.35
N ALA A 177 -1.95 -16.89 5.82
CA ALA A 177 -2.12 -17.30 4.43
C ALA A 177 -1.62 -16.24 3.42
N TYR A 178 -1.87 -14.96 3.70
CA TYR A 178 -1.42 -13.90 2.80
C TYR A 178 0.09 -13.64 2.91
N GLN A 179 0.66 -13.74 4.10
CA GLN A 179 2.11 -13.67 4.30
C GLN A 179 2.86 -14.77 3.52
N GLU A 180 2.28 -15.98 3.41
CA GLU A 180 2.89 -17.01 2.57
C GLU A 180 2.88 -16.64 1.08
N LYS A 181 1.78 -16.10 0.58
CA LYS A 181 1.71 -15.57 -0.79
C LYS A 181 2.75 -14.45 -1.05
N LEU A 182 3.02 -13.61 -0.05
CA LEU A 182 4.06 -12.57 -0.15
C LEU A 182 5.47 -13.18 -0.20
N ARG A 183 5.74 -14.25 0.55
CA ARG A 183 7.03 -14.97 0.47
C ARG A 183 7.20 -15.69 -0.87
N GLU A 184 6.12 -16.25 -1.42
CA GLU A 184 6.12 -16.84 -2.76
C GLU A 184 6.41 -15.77 -3.83
N LEU A 185 5.76 -14.61 -3.73
CA LEU A 185 6.00 -13.46 -4.60
C LEU A 185 7.46 -13.00 -4.51
N ASP A 186 8.03 -12.91 -3.32
CA ASP A 186 9.44 -12.55 -3.12
C ASP A 186 10.39 -13.54 -3.82
N LYS A 187 10.14 -14.86 -3.69
CA LYS A 187 10.90 -15.90 -4.39
C LYS A 187 10.76 -15.77 -5.91
N GLU A 188 9.54 -15.51 -6.41
CA GLU A 188 9.27 -15.29 -7.84
C GLU A 188 10.09 -14.10 -8.37
N ILE A 189 10.00 -12.95 -7.69
CA ILE A 189 10.74 -11.73 -8.09
C ILE A 189 12.24 -11.97 -8.02
N SER A 190 12.74 -12.57 -6.93
CA SER A 190 14.16 -12.87 -6.78
C SER A 190 14.68 -13.80 -7.86
N GLY A 191 13.92 -14.82 -8.25
CA GLY A 191 14.29 -15.74 -9.32
C GLY A 191 14.39 -15.05 -10.69
N ARG A 192 13.42 -14.18 -11.01
CA ARG A 192 13.35 -13.51 -12.31
C ARG A 192 14.35 -12.36 -12.43
N THR A 193 14.57 -11.59 -11.36
CA THR A 193 15.56 -10.49 -11.37
C THR A 193 17.00 -10.97 -11.49
N LYS A 194 17.32 -12.21 -11.09
CA LYS A 194 18.65 -12.82 -11.32
C LYS A 194 18.99 -12.95 -12.80
N LEU A 195 17.99 -12.99 -13.68
CA LEU A 195 18.16 -13.13 -15.12
C LEU A 195 18.33 -11.78 -15.84
N PHE A 196 18.27 -10.66 -15.13
CA PHE A 196 18.46 -9.34 -15.73
C PHE A 196 19.91 -9.16 -16.14
N ARG A 197 20.10 -8.69 -17.37
CA ARG A 197 21.45 -8.41 -17.95
C ARG A 197 22.04 -7.12 -17.40
N THR A 198 21.17 -6.15 -17.11
CA THR A 198 21.56 -4.89 -16.48
C THR A 198 20.86 -4.74 -15.13
N ARG A 199 21.54 -4.09 -14.21
CA ARG A 199 21.05 -3.91 -12.85
C ARG A 199 20.86 -2.45 -12.46
N GLU A 200 21.23 -1.55 -13.36
CA GLU A 200 21.15 -0.11 -13.15
C GLU A 200 20.09 0.49 -14.07
N TYR A 201 19.33 1.46 -13.55
CA TYR A 201 18.28 2.13 -14.28
C TYR A 201 17.99 3.51 -13.69
N VAL A 202 17.31 4.36 -14.46
CA VAL A 202 16.83 5.68 -14.01
C VAL A 202 15.35 5.59 -13.74
N THR A 203 14.89 6.21 -12.64
CA THR A 203 13.47 6.28 -12.29
C THR A 203 12.95 7.71 -12.31
N PHE A 204 11.63 7.85 -12.34
CA PHE A 204 10.99 9.15 -12.27
C PHE A 204 11.17 9.79 -10.90
N HIS A 205 10.76 9.11 -9.82
CA HIS A 205 11.05 9.53 -8.45
C HIS A 205 11.65 8.37 -7.61
N SER A 206 12.05 8.63 -6.39
CA SER A 206 12.85 7.72 -5.56
C SER A 206 12.06 6.57 -4.90
N ALA A 207 10.98 6.08 -5.53
CA ALA A 207 10.15 5.04 -4.95
C ALA A 207 10.83 3.65 -4.84
N TRP A 208 11.74 3.33 -5.75
CA TRP A 208 12.17 1.96 -6.00
C TRP A 208 13.37 1.49 -5.16
N ASN A 209 13.78 2.23 -4.12
CA ASN A 209 14.98 1.92 -3.35
C ASN A 209 14.84 0.62 -2.54
N TYR A 210 13.70 0.36 -1.90
CA TYR A 210 13.46 -0.90 -1.16
C TYR A 210 13.47 -2.11 -2.09
N PHE A 211 12.79 -2.00 -3.24
CA PHE A 211 12.81 -3.04 -4.28
C PHE A 211 14.23 -3.29 -4.78
N SER A 212 14.96 -2.22 -5.11
CA SER A 212 16.34 -2.31 -5.60
C SER A 212 17.28 -2.94 -4.60
N ARG A 213 17.23 -2.49 -3.33
CA ARG A 213 18.00 -3.06 -2.22
C ARG A 213 17.73 -4.56 -2.08
N ARG A 214 16.48 -4.96 -2.14
CA ARG A 214 16.09 -6.36 -1.95
C ARG A 214 16.58 -7.28 -3.06
N TYR A 215 16.49 -6.84 -4.30
CA TYR A 215 16.79 -7.70 -5.46
C TYR A 215 18.12 -7.41 -6.12
N GLY A 216 18.99 -6.62 -5.48
CA GLY A 216 20.33 -6.30 -5.96
C GLY A 216 20.33 -5.48 -7.23
N LEU A 217 19.37 -4.59 -7.40
CA LEU A 217 19.31 -3.58 -8.46
C LEU A 217 19.81 -2.23 -7.91
N LYS A 218 20.05 -1.28 -8.79
CA LYS A 218 20.52 0.05 -8.42
C LYS A 218 19.77 1.13 -9.21
N VAL A 219 19.20 2.07 -8.50
CA VAL A 219 18.70 3.33 -9.06
C VAL A 219 19.91 4.21 -9.33
N ALA A 220 20.27 4.39 -10.62
CA ALA A 220 21.44 5.15 -11.04
C ALA A 220 21.19 6.67 -10.94
N ALA A 221 19.96 7.11 -11.23
CA ALA A 221 19.51 8.49 -11.06
C ALA A 221 17.99 8.55 -10.91
N VAL A 222 17.53 9.68 -10.37
CA VAL A 222 16.11 10.02 -10.18
C VAL A 222 15.84 11.32 -10.93
N ILE A 223 14.74 11.36 -11.71
CA ILE A 223 14.39 12.56 -12.50
C ILE A 223 13.87 13.67 -11.59
N GLU A 224 12.82 13.38 -10.80
CA GLU A 224 12.29 14.30 -9.82
C GLU A 224 12.79 13.93 -8.42
N GLU A 225 13.73 14.70 -7.91
CA GLU A 225 14.29 14.53 -6.56
C GLU A 225 13.25 14.80 -5.47
N SER A 226 12.30 15.69 -5.76
CA SER A 226 11.13 15.98 -4.93
C SER A 226 9.88 15.78 -5.78
N PRO A 227 8.97 14.86 -5.44
CA PRO A 227 7.75 14.60 -6.20
C PRO A 227 6.93 15.87 -6.46
N GLY A 228 6.57 16.10 -7.74
CA GLY A 228 5.83 17.27 -8.17
C GLY A 228 6.67 18.54 -8.42
N LYS A 229 8.00 18.48 -8.30
CA LYS A 229 8.90 19.58 -8.67
C LYS A 229 9.66 19.24 -9.94
N GLU A 230 9.52 20.09 -10.96
CA GLU A 230 10.30 19.94 -12.18
C GLU A 230 11.80 19.99 -11.90
N PRO A 231 12.62 19.12 -12.52
CA PRO A 231 14.05 19.09 -12.34
C PRO A 231 14.72 20.34 -12.94
N ALA A 232 15.76 20.84 -12.29
CA ALA A 232 16.56 21.93 -12.84
C ALA A 232 17.30 21.49 -14.13
N PRO A 233 17.55 22.39 -15.09
CA PRO A 233 18.22 22.05 -16.35
C PRO A 233 19.59 21.37 -16.18
N ARG A 234 20.38 21.75 -15.19
CA ARG A 234 21.66 21.10 -14.91
C ARG A 234 21.48 19.66 -14.41
N HIS A 235 20.40 19.37 -13.64
CA HIS A 235 20.08 18.03 -13.18
C HIS A 235 19.65 17.14 -14.34
N VAL A 236 18.83 17.68 -15.25
CA VAL A 236 18.46 16.98 -16.51
C VAL A 236 19.69 16.60 -17.31
N LYS A 237 20.65 17.54 -17.49
CA LYS A 237 21.91 17.25 -18.18
C LYS A 237 22.70 16.13 -17.52
N LYS A 238 22.82 16.15 -16.18
CA LYS A 238 23.50 15.10 -15.41
C LYS A 238 22.83 13.73 -15.59
N ILE A 239 21.50 13.67 -15.64
CA ILE A 239 20.78 12.40 -15.89
C ILE A 239 21.06 11.87 -17.29
N ILE A 240 21.09 12.74 -18.31
CA ILE A 240 21.43 12.36 -19.68
C ILE A 240 22.85 11.74 -19.72
N GLU A 241 23.85 12.40 -19.12
CA GLU A 241 25.22 11.91 -19.03
C GLU A 241 25.29 10.54 -18.30
N ILE A 242 24.53 10.35 -17.21
CA ILE A 242 24.46 9.06 -16.53
C ILE A 242 23.85 7.99 -17.45
N LEU A 243 22.73 8.29 -18.12
CA LEU A 243 22.09 7.34 -19.05
C LEU A 243 23.00 6.93 -20.21
N GLU A 244 23.77 7.87 -20.74
CA GLU A 244 24.74 7.60 -21.81
C GLU A 244 25.85 6.64 -21.36
N GLY A 245 26.21 6.66 -20.08
CA GLY A 245 27.19 5.76 -19.47
C GLY A 245 26.63 4.38 -19.11
N LEU A 246 25.31 4.18 -19.09
CA LEU A 246 24.72 2.88 -18.78
C LEU A 246 24.74 1.92 -19.97
N ASN A 247 24.98 0.63 -19.70
CA ASN A 247 24.92 -0.43 -20.72
C ASN A 247 23.52 -0.59 -21.33
N THR A 248 22.49 -0.37 -20.54
CA THR A 248 21.09 -0.36 -21.00
C THR A 248 20.49 0.98 -20.62
N ARG A 249 20.11 1.74 -21.61
CA ARG A 249 19.55 3.09 -21.44
C ARG A 249 18.05 2.98 -21.24
N VAL A 250 17.63 2.89 -19.99
CA VAL A 250 16.23 2.73 -19.58
C VAL A 250 15.84 3.78 -18.57
N VAL A 251 14.69 4.42 -18.82
CA VAL A 251 14.02 5.34 -17.93
C VAL A 251 12.67 4.71 -17.53
N PHE A 252 12.41 4.56 -16.24
CA PHE A 252 11.11 4.20 -15.73
C PHE A 252 10.34 5.45 -15.33
N ALA A 253 9.31 5.77 -16.10
CA ALA A 253 8.29 6.77 -15.78
C ALA A 253 7.18 6.15 -14.92
N GLU A 254 6.26 6.97 -14.46
CA GLU A 254 5.18 6.56 -13.57
C GLU A 254 3.85 7.21 -13.99
N PRO A 255 2.71 6.47 -13.91
CA PRO A 255 1.41 6.98 -14.35
C PRO A 255 0.87 8.13 -13.50
N GLN A 256 1.43 8.36 -12.30
CA GLN A 256 1.06 9.43 -11.38
C GLN A 256 1.59 10.80 -11.80
N PHE A 257 2.52 10.85 -12.74
CA PHE A 257 3.20 12.07 -13.18
C PHE A 257 3.14 12.25 -14.70
N SER A 258 3.43 13.47 -15.16
CA SER A 258 3.54 13.74 -16.59
C SER A 258 4.79 13.07 -17.19
N PRO A 259 4.65 12.26 -18.25
CA PRO A 259 5.81 11.58 -18.84
C PRO A 259 6.73 12.51 -19.66
N LYS A 260 6.34 13.75 -19.93
CA LYS A 260 7.03 14.67 -20.89
C LYS A 260 8.53 14.81 -20.61
N ILE A 261 8.90 15.03 -19.35
CA ILE A 261 10.30 15.23 -18.99
C ILE A 261 11.11 13.92 -19.14
N ALA A 262 10.53 12.77 -18.74
CA ALA A 262 11.14 11.46 -18.93
C ALA A 262 11.35 11.13 -20.42
N GLU A 263 10.36 11.43 -21.27
CA GLU A 263 10.43 11.25 -22.73
C GLU A 263 11.49 12.16 -23.37
N THR A 264 11.61 13.39 -22.87
CA THR A 264 12.65 14.34 -23.37
C THR A 264 14.04 13.84 -23.00
N ILE A 265 14.27 13.47 -21.74
CA ILE A 265 15.55 12.91 -21.28
C ILE A 265 15.90 11.64 -22.07
N ALA A 266 14.92 10.75 -22.23
CA ALA A 266 15.14 9.50 -22.96
C ALA A 266 15.49 9.73 -24.43
N ARG A 267 14.85 10.67 -25.10
CA ARG A 267 15.14 11.03 -26.50
C ARG A 267 16.56 11.57 -26.65
N GLU A 268 16.98 12.48 -25.78
CA GLU A 268 18.31 13.07 -25.82
C GLU A 268 19.41 12.02 -25.53
N ALA A 269 19.17 11.11 -24.57
CA ALA A 269 20.12 10.05 -24.20
C ALA A 269 20.06 8.80 -25.10
N GLY A 270 19.15 8.73 -26.09
CA GLY A 270 18.89 7.51 -26.85
C GLY A 270 18.38 6.35 -26.00
N ALA A 271 17.61 6.65 -24.96
CA ALA A 271 17.06 5.69 -24.02
C ALA A 271 15.61 5.29 -24.37
N LYS A 272 15.11 4.22 -23.74
CA LYS A 272 13.71 3.78 -23.84
C LYS A 272 12.96 4.11 -22.56
N VAL A 273 11.70 4.56 -22.69
CA VAL A 273 10.80 4.81 -21.56
C VAL A 273 9.90 3.61 -21.36
N PHE A 274 9.79 3.17 -20.11
CA PHE A 274 8.83 2.19 -19.64
C PHE A 274 8.06 2.76 -18.44
N PHE A 275 6.91 2.18 -18.11
CA PHE A 275 6.08 2.68 -17.00
C PHE A 275 6.02 1.65 -15.89
N LEU A 276 6.46 2.05 -14.68
CA LEU A 276 6.23 1.32 -13.44
C LEU A 276 5.14 2.01 -12.63
N ASP A 277 4.36 1.22 -11.90
CA ASP A 277 3.29 1.75 -11.05
C ASP A 277 3.52 1.31 -9.60
N PRO A 278 4.01 2.20 -8.73
CA PRO A 278 4.24 1.89 -7.32
C PRO A 278 2.95 1.82 -6.50
N GLU A 279 1.85 2.38 -6.99
CA GLU A 279 0.60 2.53 -6.23
C GLU A 279 -0.46 1.46 -6.57
N GLY A 280 -0.57 1.05 -7.82
CA GLY A 280 -1.58 0.08 -8.24
C GLY A 280 -3.02 0.59 -8.16
N GLY A 281 -3.95 -0.29 -7.76
CA GLY A 281 -5.36 0.05 -7.58
C GLY A 281 -6.17 0.17 -8.87
N GLN A 282 -5.57 -0.07 -10.04
CA GLN A 282 -6.18 0.01 -11.36
C GLN A 282 -6.42 -1.39 -11.94
N LYS A 283 -7.19 -1.46 -13.04
CA LYS A 283 -7.43 -2.73 -13.75
C LYS A 283 -6.12 -3.38 -14.18
N GLY A 284 -5.98 -4.69 -13.87
CA GLY A 284 -4.76 -5.47 -14.15
C GLY A 284 -3.64 -5.31 -13.12
N ARG A 285 -3.83 -4.46 -12.11
CA ARG A 285 -2.98 -4.26 -10.93
C ARG A 285 -3.81 -3.79 -9.73
N ALA A 286 -4.99 -4.37 -9.57
CA ALA A 286 -5.94 -4.01 -8.53
C ALA A 286 -5.52 -4.50 -7.14
N THR A 287 -4.82 -5.63 -7.07
CA THR A 287 -4.24 -6.16 -5.83
C THR A 287 -2.74 -5.88 -5.79
N TYR A 288 -2.17 -5.92 -4.59
CA TYR A 288 -0.73 -5.75 -4.38
C TYR A 288 0.11 -6.75 -5.19
N ILE A 289 -0.29 -8.02 -5.19
CA ILE A 289 0.44 -9.07 -5.93
C ILE A 289 0.37 -8.83 -7.45
N GLU A 290 -0.79 -8.43 -7.96
CA GLU A 290 -0.93 -8.07 -9.38
C GLU A 290 -0.06 -6.87 -9.74
N MET A 291 -0.03 -5.84 -8.90
CA MET A 291 0.82 -4.65 -9.07
C MET A 291 2.30 -5.03 -9.15
N MET A 292 2.79 -5.83 -8.21
CA MET A 292 4.19 -6.25 -8.16
C MET A 292 4.57 -7.12 -9.37
N ARG A 293 3.69 -8.02 -9.80
CA ARG A 293 3.89 -8.85 -11.01
C ARG A 293 3.86 -8.02 -12.29
N TYR A 294 2.98 -7.03 -12.37
CA TYR A 294 2.97 -6.07 -13.47
C TYR A 294 4.32 -5.34 -13.58
N ASN A 295 4.80 -4.77 -12.47
CA ASN A 295 6.08 -4.08 -12.43
C ASN A 295 7.26 -5.00 -12.79
N LEU A 296 7.26 -6.21 -12.26
CA LEU A 296 8.27 -7.21 -12.59
C LEU A 296 8.30 -7.54 -14.08
N ALA A 297 7.15 -7.71 -14.72
CA ALA A 297 7.08 -7.98 -16.16
C ALA A 297 7.60 -6.80 -17.00
N ILE A 298 7.34 -5.56 -16.59
CA ILE A 298 7.87 -4.36 -17.24
C ILE A 298 9.40 -4.27 -17.06
N MET A 299 9.89 -4.48 -15.83
CA MET A 299 11.34 -4.48 -15.56
C MET A 299 12.05 -5.60 -16.35
N GLU A 300 11.46 -6.79 -16.44
CA GLU A 300 12.01 -7.90 -17.21
C GLU A 300 12.13 -7.56 -18.70
N LYS A 301 11.10 -6.92 -19.28
CA LYS A 301 11.15 -6.44 -20.68
C LYS A 301 12.22 -5.37 -20.90
N ALA A 302 12.50 -4.55 -19.90
CA ALA A 302 13.41 -3.42 -20.00
C ALA A 302 14.88 -3.80 -19.72
N LEU A 303 15.11 -4.73 -18.77
CA LEU A 303 16.45 -4.99 -18.19
C LEU A 303 17.03 -6.37 -18.56
N ARG A 304 16.25 -7.24 -19.21
CA ARG A 304 16.68 -8.56 -19.69
C ARG A 304 17.15 -8.49 -21.15
#